data_10142e4eb0c36ac65c02f7f4fa3df6d0
#
_entry.id   10142e4eb0c36ac65c02f7f4fa3df6d0
#
_cell.length_a   1.000
_cell.length_b   1.000
_cell.length_c   1.000
_cell.angle_alpha   90.00
_cell.angle_beta   90.00
_cell.angle_gamma   90.00
#
_symmetry.space_group_name_H-M   'P 1'
#
loop_
_entity.id
_entity.type
_entity.pdbx_description
1 polymer ?
#
loop_
_entity_poly.entity_id
_entity_poly.type
_entity_poly.pdbx_seq_one_letter_code
_entity_poly.pdbx_strand_id
1 'polypeptide(L)'
;AMEWSLYGYERNTTPRMEGLDGLVHFTDVVTQSNNTHKSVPIILSAASAENYGVIYDEKSIVTAFKEAGFRTLVIANQKLTTSMIGAFYREADTFIDMSTFNTGSYLTSLHDAALLPYLEKELDKSDEDMFIVLHTYGSHFNYHERYPAEFRIYTPDKAESIRQSYKKELRNAYDNSIRYTDYVLGEIVDMLKKKEVCASMLYLSDHGEDIFDDARARYLHASPIPTYYQLHIPYIIWFSDDYRAVFPEKYRTAMSHGAYPVSTNSVFHTVLDIAGVRTSVSDSTLALTNPAFAVRDRMFLGDHDEPVPFWKVGLKKADFVMLDKWKMAYKKD
;
A
#
# COMPACT_ATOMS: atom_id res chain seq x y z
N ALA A 1 5.12 9.64 5.48
CA ALA A 1 4.45 10.91 5.15
C ALA A 1 3.76 10.83 3.79
N MET A 2 2.68 11.57 3.63
CA MET A 2 1.96 11.65 2.35
C MET A 2 2.67 12.67 1.43
N GLU A 3 3.81 12.26 0.85
CA GLU A 3 4.64 13.11 -0.04
C GLU A 3 4.47 12.72 -1.51
N TRP A 4 3.24 12.43 -1.92
CA TRP A 4 2.84 12.12 -3.28
C TRP A 4 2.24 13.36 -3.96
N SER A 5 2.81 13.81 -5.08
CA SER A 5 2.29 14.95 -5.84
C SER A 5 0.88 14.71 -6.37
N LEU A 6 0.50 13.48 -6.67
CA LEU A 6 -0.88 13.07 -6.98
C LEU A 6 -1.91 13.55 -5.93
N TYR A 7 -1.50 13.66 -4.66
CA TYR A 7 -2.34 14.14 -3.56
C TYR A 7 -2.12 15.64 -3.23
N GLY A 8 -1.32 16.35 -4.01
CA GLY A 8 -1.05 17.79 -3.84
C GLY A 8 0.20 18.11 -3.02
N TYR A 9 1.13 17.17 -2.88
CA TYR A 9 2.46 17.48 -2.38
C TYR A 9 3.20 18.40 -3.36
N GLU A 10 4.00 19.33 -2.84
CA GLU A 10 4.60 20.42 -3.63
C GLU A 10 5.68 19.97 -4.63
N ARG A 11 6.34 18.84 -4.37
CA ARG A 11 7.38 18.28 -5.25
C ARG A 11 6.77 17.24 -6.18
N ASN A 12 7.25 17.22 -7.41
CA ASN A 12 6.81 16.26 -8.44
C ASN A 12 7.35 14.85 -8.16
N THR A 13 6.71 14.13 -7.25
CA THR A 13 7.11 12.79 -6.80
C THR A 13 6.38 11.65 -7.50
N THR A 14 5.21 11.91 -8.10
CA THR A 14 4.38 10.87 -8.74
C THR A 14 3.89 11.25 -10.14
N PRO A 15 4.80 11.70 -11.06
CA PRO A 15 4.41 12.21 -12.38
C PRO A 15 3.74 11.18 -13.29
N ARG A 16 3.98 9.88 -13.10
CA ARG A 16 3.36 8.84 -13.91
C ARG A 16 1.93 8.57 -13.47
N MET A 17 1.66 8.64 -12.17
CA MET A 17 0.30 8.44 -11.64
C MET A 17 -0.59 9.66 -11.87
N GLU A 18 -0.05 10.89 -11.88
CA GLU A 18 -0.84 12.13 -12.02
C GLU A 18 -1.60 12.25 -13.35
N GLY A 19 -1.18 11.70 -14.41
CA GLY A 19 -1.86 11.78 -15.71
C GLY A 19 -2.43 10.45 -16.17
N LEU A 20 -2.43 9.45 -15.32
CA LEU A 20 -2.78 8.09 -15.70
C LEU A 20 -4.30 7.93 -15.87
N ASP A 21 -4.74 7.71 -17.11
CA ASP A 21 -6.15 7.42 -17.39
C ASP A 21 -6.59 6.11 -16.74
N GLY A 22 -7.81 6.09 -16.19
CA GLY A 22 -8.34 4.96 -15.44
C GLY A 22 -7.88 4.87 -13.99
N LEU A 23 -7.08 5.84 -13.49
CA LEU A 23 -6.65 5.88 -12.10
C LEU A 23 -7.72 6.52 -11.21
N VAL A 24 -8.02 5.86 -10.10
CA VAL A 24 -8.81 6.38 -8.98
C VAL A 24 -7.88 6.48 -7.77
N HIS A 25 -7.88 7.61 -7.08
CA HIS A 25 -7.15 7.78 -5.83
C HIS A 25 -8.09 8.16 -4.68
N PHE A 26 -7.81 7.63 -3.49
CA PHE A 26 -8.61 7.85 -2.29
C PHE A 26 -7.87 8.81 -1.37
N THR A 27 -8.53 9.91 -0.99
CA THR A 27 -7.85 11.05 -0.33
C THR A 27 -7.88 11.00 1.19
N ASP A 28 -8.78 10.22 1.78
CA ASP A 28 -8.94 10.12 3.24
C ASP A 28 -8.75 8.67 3.70
N VAL A 29 -7.50 8.19 3.68
CA VAL A 29 -7.17 6.80 4.01
C VAL A 29 -6.29 6.72 5.25
N VAL A 30 -6.70 5.91 6.22
CA VAL A 30 -5.95 5.64 7.45
C VAL A 30 -5.57 4.18 7.52
N THR A 31 -4.29 3.89 7.77
CA THR A 31 -3.86 2.53 8.07
C THR A 31 -4.37 2.08 9.44
N GLN A 32 -4.67 0.80 9.56
CA GLN A 32 -5.08 0.22 10.85
C GLN A 32 -3.90 -0.17 11.75
N SER A 33 -2.68 -0.10 11.25
CA SER A 33 -1.45 -0.27 12.06
C SER A 33 -0.27 0.45 11.40
N ASN A 34 0.64 0.96 12.21
CA ASN A 34 1.90 1.56 11.77
C ASN A 34 3.08 0.57 11.82
N ASN A 35 2.79 -0.73 11.84
CA ASN A 35 3.77 -1.81 11.87
C ASN A 35 3.43 -2.83 10.77
N THR A 36 4.37 -3.08 9.86
CA THR A 36 4.21 -3.98 8.70
C THR A 36 3.72 -5.37 9.11
N HIS A 37 4.23 -5.94 10.21
CA HIS A 37 3.82 -7.27 10.67
C HIS A 37 2.36 -7.36 11.12
N LYS A 38 1.71 -6.23 11.43
CA LYS A 38 0.28 -6.14 11.75
C LYS A 38 -0.53 -5.64 10.56
N SER A 39 -0.05 -4.62 9.87
CA SER A 39 -0.79 -3.97 8.78
C SER A 39 -0.96 -4.88 7.56
N VAL A 40 0.11 -5.55 7.10
CA VAL A 40 0.04 -6.41 5.90
C VAL A 40 -0.89 -7.61 6.09
N PRO A 41 -0.90 -8.34 7.23
CA PRO A 41 -1.92 -9.36 7.48
C PRO A 41 -3.36 -8.84 7.43
N ILE A 42 -3.64 -7.64 7.94
CA ILE A 42 -4.97 -7.00 7.82
C ILE A 42 -5.32 -6.73 6.34
N ILE A 43 -4.36 -6.25 5.55
CA ILE A 43 -4.54 -5.96 4.12
C ILE A 43 -4.85 -7.24 3.33
N LEU A 44 -4.21 -8.36 3.69
CA LEU A 44 -4.27 -9.62 2.94
C LEU A 44 -5.37 -10.59 3.42
N SER A 45 -6.13 -10.26 4.45
CA SER A 45 -7.14 -11.14 5.02
C SER A 45 -8.43 -10.39 5.38
N ALA A 46 -9.45 -11.11 5.85
CA ALA A 46 -10.68 -10.51 6.37
C ALA A 46 -10.51 -9.89 7.77
N ALA A 47 -9.29 -9.84 8.30
CA ALA A 47 -8.99 -9.24 9.58
C ALA A 47 -9.14 -7.72 9.58
N SER A 48 -9.37 -7.18 10.75
CA SER A 48 -9.36 -5.74 11.03
C SER A 48 -8.75 -5.50 12.40
N ALA A 49 -8.58 -4.24 12.79
CA ALA A 49 -8.17 -3.92 14.17
C ALA A 49 -9.15 -4.48 15.22
N GLU A 50 -10.45 -4.64 14.87
CA GLU A 50 -11.49 -5.12 15.79
C GLU A 50 -11.52 -6.65 15.92
N ASN A 51 -11.00 -7.38 14.94
CA ASN A 51 -10.98 -8.84 14.92
C ASN A 51 -9.62 -9.41 14.48
N TYR A 52 -8.54 -8.80 14.91
CA TYR A 52 -7.18 -9.11 14.43
C TYR A 52 -6.82 -10.60 14.55
N GLY A 53 -7.32 -11.29 15.58
CA GLY A 53 -7.09 -12.73 15.78
C GLY A 53 -7.47 -13.63 14.59
N VAL A 54 -8.36 -13.16 13.72
CA VAL A 54 -8.77 -13.86 12.48
C VAL A 54 -7.59 -14.26 11.59
N ILE A 55 -6.48 -13.54 11.62
CA ILE A 55 -5.26 -13.88 10.84
C ILE A 55 -4.69 -15.27 11.17
N TYR A 56 -5.01 -15.85 12.33
CA TYR A 56 -4.51 -17.16 12.75
C TYR A 56 -5.45 -18.30 12.36
N ASP A 57 -6.73 -17.98 12.11
CA ASP A 57 -7.78 -18.97 11.89
C ASP A 57 -8.20 -19.04 10.41
N GLU A 58 -8.06 -17.92 9.67
CA GLU A 58 -8.51 -17.79 8.29
C GLU A 58 -7.36 -17.81 7.30
N LYS A 59 -7.67 -18.18 6.06
CA LYS A 59 -6.76 -18.08 4.92
C LYS A 59 -6.69 -16.66 4.39
N SER A 60 -5.60 -16.37 3.65
CA SER A 60 -5.43 -15.05 3.03
C SER A 60 -6.25 -14.92 1.74
N ILE A 61 -6.25 -13.71 1.20
CA ILE A 61 -6.81 -13.38 -0.12
C ILE A 61 -6.20 -14.26 -1.23
N VAL A 62 -4.96 -14.71 -1.07
CA VAL A 62 -4.28 -15.58 -2.03
C VAL A 62 -5.03 -16.90 -2.19
N THR A 63 -5.39 -17.56 -1.08
CA THR A 63 -6.22 -18.77 -1.13
C THR A 63 -7.61 -18.49 -1.70
N ALA A 64 -8.25 -17.35 -1.37
CA ALA A 64 -9.57 -17.02 -1.91
C ALA A 64 -9.55 -16.96 -3.45
N PHE A 65 -8.54 -16.34 -4.04
CA PHE A 65 -8.37 -16.31 -5.50
C PHE A 65 -8.03 -17.68 -6.09
N LYS A 66 -7.16 -18.44 -5.43
CA LYS A 66 -6.81 -19.80 -5.86
C LYS A 66 -8.03 -20.72 -5.89
N GLU A 67 -8.87 -20.70 -4.86
CA GLU A 67 -10.11 -21.47 -4.81
C GLU A 67 -11.15 -21.00 -5.84
N ALA A 68 -11.09 -19.72 -6.23
CA ALA A 68 -11.91 -19.17 -7.32
C ALA A 68 -11.39 -19.53 -8.72
N GLY A 69 -10.28 -20.27 -8.84
CA GLY A 69 -9.71 -20.74 -10.11
C GLY A 69 -8.69 -19.80 -10.74
N PHE A 70 -8.26 -18.76 -10.05
CA PHE A 70 -7.17 -17.90 -10.52
C PHE A 70 -5.81 -18.59 -10.28
N ARG A 71 -4.90 -18.43 -11.23
CA ARG A 71 -3.48 -18.71 -10.99
C ARG A 71 -2.92 -17.63 -10.06
N THR A 72 -2.31 -18.03 -8.95
CA THR A 72 -1.84 -17.10 -7.93
C THR A 72 -0.32 -16.96 -7.94
N LEU A 73 0.15 -15.70 -7.95
CA LEU A 73 1.58 -15.34 -7.95
C LEU A 73 1.86 -14.34 -6.83
N VAL A 74 2.91 -14.61 -6.08
CA VAL A 74 3.48 -13.62 -5.13
C VAL A 74 4.94 -13.40 -5.46
N ILE A 75 5.36 -12.13 -5.60
CA ILE A 75 6.76 -11.74 -5.71
C ILE A 75 7.06 -10.73 -4.60
N ALA A 76 7.98 -11.05 -3.70
CA ALA A 76 8.30 -10.22 -2.55
C ALA A 76 9.78 -9.83 -2.51
N ASN A 77 10.06 -8.53 -2.35
CA ASN A 77 11.41 -7.99 -2.22
C ASN A 77 11.86 -7.82 -0.76
N GLN A 78 10.99 -8.15 0.20
CA GLN A 78 11.31 -8.14 1.64
C GLN A 78 11.46 -9.56 2.20
N LYS A 79 12.39 -9.75 3.13
CA LYS A 79 12.57 -11.03 3.83
C LYS A 79 11.51 -11.19 4.92
N LEU A 80 10.42 -11.85 4.58
CA LEU A 80 9.24 -12.03 5.45
C LEU A 80 8.92 -13.50 5.73
N THR A 81 9.82 -14.42 5.38
CA THR A 81 9.58 -15.87 5.35
C THR A 81 9.20 -16.50 6.69
N THR A 82 9.55 -15.89 7.81
CA THR A 82 9.27 -16.38 9.17
C THR A 82 8.07 -15.72 9.84
N SER A 83 7.39 -14.80 9.14
CA SER A 83 6.23 -14.07 9.64
C SER A 83 4.91 -14.66 9.14
N MET A 84 3.77 -14.19 9.68
CA MET A 84 2.43 -14.47 9.15
C MET A 84 2.31 -14.05 7.69
N ILE A 85 2.95 -12.95 7.28
CA ILE A 85 3.00 -12.49 5.89
C ILE A 85 3.59 -13.57 4.98
N GLY A 86 4.73 -14.16 5.40
CA GLY A 86 5.34 -15.26 4.66
C GLY A 86 4.47 -16.54 4.65
N ALA A 87 3.66 -16.77 5.67
CA ALA A 87 2.70 -17.87 5.67
C ALA A 87 1.64 -17.64 4.58
N PHE A 88 1.06 -16.45 4.49
CA PHE A 88 0.10 -16.08 3.45
C PHE A 88 0.70 -16.14 2.03
N TYR A 89 1.95 -15.73 1.85
CA TYR A 89 2.61 -15.77 0.54
C TYR A 89 2.84 -17.20 0.04
N ARG A 90 3.09 -18.15 0.96
CA ARG A 90 3.23 -19.57 0.60
C ARG A 90 1.92 -20.25 0.22
N GLU A 91 0.78 -19.61 0.35
CA GLU A 91 -0.50 -20.09 -0.17
C GLU A 91 -0.55 -20.04 -1.71
N ALA A 92 0.27 -19.17 -2.35
CA ALA A 92 0.29 -18.99 -3.80
C ALA A 92 0.79 -20.21 -4.56
N ASP A 93 0.32 -20.38 -5.81
CA ASP A 93 0.85 -21.38 -6.74
C ASP A 93 2.32 -21.15 -7.06
N THR A 94 2.71 -19.88 -7.14
CA THR A 94 4.10 -19.45 -7.33
C THR A 94 4.45 -18.36 -6.34
N PHE A 95 5.48 -18.59 -5.53
CA PHE A 95 6.05 -17.59 -4.63
C PHE A 95 7.53 -17.36 -4.97
N ILE A 96 7.88 -16.14 -5.34
CA ILE A 96 9.25 -15.70 -5.64
C ILE A 96 9.74 -14.79 -4.53
N ASP A 97 10.62 -15.29 -3.68
CA ASP A 97 11.28 -14.53 -2.62
C ASP A 97 12.56 -13.90 -3.17
N MET A 98 12.47 -12.62 -3.58
CA MET A 98 13.61 -11.87 -4.13
C MET A 98 14.72 -11.62 -3.09
N SER A 99 14.40 -11.69 -1.80
CA SER A 99 15.40 -11.55 -0.75
C SER A 99 16.47 -12.64 -0.77
N THR A 100 16.15 -13.78 -1.37
CA THR A 100 17.09 -14.91 -1.55
C THR A 100 18.14 -14.67 -2.62
N PHE A 101 17.89 -13.74 -3.56
CA PHE A 101 18.83 -13.35 -4.61
C PHE A 101 19.82 -12.28 -4.17
N ASN A 102 19.60 -11.70 -3.00
CA ASN A 102 20.49 -10.70 -2.44
C ASN A 102 21.60 -11.37 -1.63
N THR A 103 22.83 -11.34 -2.15
CA THR A 103 24.03 -11.89 -1.50
C THR A 103 24.70 -10.91 -0.51
N GLY A 104 24.13 -9.71 -0.34
CA GLY A 104 24.63 -8.66 0.54
C GLY A 104 24.13 -8.75 1.99
N SER A 105 24.39 -7.70 2.75
CA SER A 105 23.89 -7.53 4.12
C SER A 105 22.36 -7.53 4.17
N TYR A 106 21.78 -7.87 5.32
CA TYR A 106 20.33 -7.77 5.59
C TYR A 106 19.72 -6.39 5.32
N LEU A 107 20.53 -5.36 5.24
CA LEU A 107 20.12 -3.97 5.00
C LEU A 107 20.12 -3.60 3.51
N THR A 108 20.71 -4.41 2.64
CA THR A 108 20.70 -4.17 1.19
C THR A 108 19.60 -5.01 0.56
N SER A 109 18.63 -4.36 -0.07
CA SER A 109 17.63 -5.01 -0.93
C SER A 109 17.96 -4.76 -2.40
N LEU A 110 17.40 -5.55 -3.27
CA LEU A 110 17.32 -5.20 -4.69
C LEU A 110 16.41 -3.98 -4.85
N HIS A 111 16.65 -3.17 -5.87
CA HIS A 111 15.69 -2.12 -6.25
C HIS A 111 14.39 -2.78 -6.75
N ASP A 112 13.24 -2.19 -6.47
CA ASP A 112 11.94 -2.82 -6.74
C ASP A 112 11.67 -3.10 -8.22
N ALA A 113 12.29 -2.39 -9.16
CA ALA A 113 12.20 -2.74 -10.58
C ALA A 113 12.78 -4.13 -10.91
N ALA A 114 13.58 -4.73 -10.03
CA ALA A 114 14.05 -6.10 -10.19
C ALA A 114 12.90 -7.14 -10.16
N LEU A 115 11.72 -6.78 -9.66
CA LEU A 115 10.50 -7.60 -9.71
C LEU A 115 9.95 -7.72 -11.14
N LEU A 116 10.12 -6.68 -11.98
CA LEU A 116 9.45 -6.55 -13.28
C LEU A 116 9.77 -7.67 -14.27
N PRO A 117 11.03 -8.12 -14.46
CA PRO A 117 11.32 -9.23 -15.36
C PRO A 117 10.67 -10.56 -14.94
N TYR A 118 10.50 -10.78 -13.64
CA TYR A 118 9.82 -11.97 -13.13
C TYR A 118 8.32 -11.87 -13.35
N LEU A 119 7.73 -10.69 -13.12
CA LEU A 119 6.33 -10.42 -13.43
C LEU A 119 6.04 -10.63 -14.91
N GLU A 120 6.82 -10.03 -15.81
CA GLU A 120 6.67 -10.16 -17.26
C GLU A 120 6.72 -11.62 -17.69
N LYS A 121 7.73 -12.36 -17.21
CA LYS A 121 7.90 -13.79 -17.48
C LYS A 121 6.69 -14.63 -17.04
N GLU A 122 6.11 -14.30 -15.87
CA GLU A 122 4.94 -15.06 -15.37
C GLU A 122 3.66 -14.69 -16.14
N LEU A 123 3.51 -13.44 -16.55
CA LEU A 123 2.41 -13.00 -17.41
C LEU A 123 2.48 -13.59 -18.82
N ASP A 124 3.70 -13.93 -19.32
CA ASP A 124 3.90 -14.54 -20.64
C ASP A 124 3.63 -16.05 -20.67
N LYS A 125 3.53 -16.71 -19.52
CA LYS A 125 3.41 -18.15 -19.44
C LYS A 125 2.01 -18.71 -19.71
N SER A 126 0.97 -17.91 -19.49
CA SER A 126 -0.39 -18.43 -19.46
C SER A 126 -1.41 -17.33 -19.77
N ASP A 127 -2.49 -17.70 -20.44
CA ASP A 127 -3.68 -16.86 -20.65
C ASP A 127 -4.73 -17.04 -19.55
N GLU A 128 -4.37 -17.71 -18.44
CA GLU A 128 -5.26 -17.88 -17.29
C GLU A 128 -5.49 -16.58 -16.55
N ASP A 129 -6.66 -16.45 -15.91
CA ASP A 129 -6.90 -15.36 -14.98
C ASP A 129 -5.89 -15.42 -13.82
N MET A 130 -5.25 -14.30 -13.51
CA MET A 130 -4.21 -14.23 -12.51
C MET A 130 -4.54 -13.29 -11.35
N PHE A 131 -4.22 -13.71 -10.15
CA PHE A 131 -4.10 -12.84 -8.99
C PHE A 131 -2.64 -12.69 -8.59
N ILE A 132 -2.14 -11.46 -8.54
CA ILE A 132 -0.72 -11.19 -8.34
C ILE A 132 -0.55 -10.24 -7.16
N VAL A 133 0.30 -10.64 -6.21
CA VAL A 133 0.78 -9.78 -5.12
C VAL A 133 2.24 -9.43 -5.36
N LEU A 134 2.52 -8.13 -5.47
CA LEU A 134 3.87 -7.59 -5.51
C LEU A 134 4.17 -6.87 -4.19
N HIS A 135 5.03 -7.45 -3.36
CA HIS A 135 5.45 -6.80 -2.13
C HIS A 135 6.79 -6.11 -2.34
N THR A 136 6.72 -4.81 -2.62
CA THR A 136 7.90 -3.95 -2.84
C THR A 136 8.58 -3.62 -1.51
N TYR A 137 9.85 -3.24 -1.56
CA TYR A 137 10.52 -2.64 -0.41
C TYR A 137 10.07 -1.19 -0.21
N GLY A 138 9.70 -0.53 -1.31
CA GLY A 138 9.16 0.82 -1.31
C GLY A 138 10.08 1.86 -0.69
N SER A 139 9.48 2.81 0.02
CA SER A 139 10.18 3.91 0.69
C SER A 139 10.64 3.55 2.11
N HIS A 140 11.06 2.31 2.34
CA HIS A 140 11.59 1.87 3.64
C HIS A 140 13.00 2.43 3.89
N PHE A 141 13.32 2.72 5.14
CA PHE A 141 14.66 3.14 5.56
C PHE A 141 15.71 2.02 5.24
N ASN A 142 16.94 2.34 4.75
CA ASN A 142 17.53 3.64 4.39
C ASN A 142 17.02 4.09 3.02
N TYR A 143 16.33 5.22 2.97
CA TYR A 143 15.66 5.68 1.75
C TYR A 143 16.59 5.82 0.54
N HIS A 144 17.83 6.33 0.72
CA HIS A 144 18.78 6.54 -0.38
C HIS A 144 19.29 5.23 -1.03
N GLU A 145 18.98 4.07 -0.43
CA GLU A 145 19.29 2.75 -0.98
C GLU A 145 18.11 2.15 -1.77
N ARG A 146 16.97 2.85 -1.81
CA ARG A 146 15.72 2.33 -2.41
C ARG A 146 15.59 2.62 -3.90
N TYR A 147 16.48 3.40 -4.49
CA TYR A 147 16.45 3.80 -5.90
C TYR A 147 17.86 3.85 -6.50
N PRO A 148 17.99 3.60 -7.81
CA PRO A 148 19.26 3.71 -8.51
C PRO A 148 19.63 5.19 -8.76
N ALA A 149 20.87 5.42 -9.17
CA ALA A 149 21.47 6.76 -9.25
C ALA A 149 20.71 7.74 -10.16
N GLU A 150 20.09 7.26 -11.23
CA GLU A 150 19.29 8.05 -12.17
C GLU A 150 18.02 8.65 -11.54
N PHE A 151 17.55 8.11 -10.42
CA PHE A 151 16.41 8.62 -9.65
C PHE A 151 16.80 9.60 -8.53
N ARG A 152 18.06 10.02 -8.46
CA ARG A 152 18.56 11.03 -7.50
C ARG A 152 18.23 12.44 -7.98
N ILE A 153 16.96 12.78 -8.00
CA ILE A 153 16.45 14.07 -8.49
C ILE A 153 16.61 15.15 -7.42
N TYR A 154 16.27 14.84 -6.19
CA TYR A 154 16.37 15.76 -5.05
C TYR A 154 17.66 15.49 -4.30
N THR A 155 18.55 16.50 -4.24
CA THR A 155 19.89 16.37 -3.64
C THR A 155 20.19 17.56 -2.70
N PRO A 156 21.09 17.41 -1.71
CA PRO A 156 21.75 16.17 -1.29
C PRO A 156 20.74 15.16 -0.69
N ASP A 157 20.99 13.85 -0.91
CA ASP A 157 20.06 12.77 -0.51
C ASP A 157 20.73 11.69 0.35
N LYS A 158 21.96 11.93 0.81
CA LYS A 158 22.69 11.03 1.70
C LYS A 158 22.94 11.70 3.04
N ALA A 159 22.24 11.24 4.05
CA ALA A 159 22.45 11.66 5.44
C ALA A 159 23.60 10.84 6.05
N GLU A 160 24.50 11.49 6.80
CA GLU A 160 25.58 10.81 7.53
C GLU A 160 25.07 10.10 8.79
N SER A 161 23.93 10.54 9.30
CA SER A 161 23.27 9.96 10.47
C SER A 161 21.81 10.33 10.54
N ILE A 162 21.03 9.58 11.35
CA ILE A 162 19.63 9.86 11.64
C ILE A 162 19.54 10.96 12.70
N ARG A 163 19.56 12.21 12.26
CA ARG A 163 19.44 13.40 13.12
C ARG A 163 18.63 14.46 12.43
N GLN A 164 17.95 15.32 13.18
CA GLN A 164 17.16 16.42 12.66
C GLN A 164 18.00 17.40 11.79
N SER A 165 19.30 17.53 12.04
CA SER A 165 20.22 18.32 11.21
C SER A 165 20.33 17.83 9.77
N TYR A 166 20.05 16.54 9.52
CA TYR A 166 20.03 15.91 8.18
C TYR A 166 18.61 15.70 7.63
N LYS A 167 17.61 16.41 8.19
CA LYS A 167 16.22 16.32 7.74
C LYS A 167 16.08 16.55 6.23
N LYS A 168 16.82 17.50 5.67
CA LYS A 168 16.78 17.81 4.24
C LYS A 168 17.22 16.62 3.39
N GLU A 169 18.35 16.02 3.73
CA GLU A 169 18.92 14.86 3.02
C GLU A 169 17.98 13.65 3.11
N LEU A 170 17.45 13.39 4.30
CA LEU A 170 16.51 12.30 4.55
C LEU A 170 15.22 12.48 3.76
N ARG A 171 14.65 13.70 3.73
CA ARG A 171 13.45 14.01 2.96
C ARG A 171 13.72 13.92 1.45
N ASN A 172 14.86 14.43 0.97
CA ASN A 172 15.23 14.29 -0.42
C ASN A 172 15.35 12.83 -0.85
N ALA A 173 15.95 11.98 -0.01
CA ALA A 173 16.04 10.55 -0.26
C ALA A 173 14.65 9.88 -0.25
N TYR A 174 13.78 10.27 0.66
CA TYR A 174 12.40 9.77 0.72
C TYR A 174 11.60 10.15 -0.53
N ASP A 175 11.67 11.40 -0.98
CA ASP A 175 11.00 11.86 -2.20
C ASP A 175 11.53 11.15 -3.45
N ASN A 176 12.84 10.91 -3.53
CA ASN A 176 13.43 10.12 -4.60
C ASN A 176 12.92 8.66 -4.59
N SER A 177 12.75 8.06 -3.40
CA SER A 177 12.22 6.71 -3.29
C SER A 177 10.75 6.61 -3.71
N ILE A 178 9.93 7.63 -3.40
CA ILE A 178 8.55 7.72 -3.88
C ILE A 178 8.52 7.85 -5.41
N ARG A 179 9.39 8.70 -5.98
CA ARG A 179 9.49 8.86 -7.42
C ARG A 179 9.91 7.57 -8.12
N TYR A 180 10.73 6.75 -7.48
CA TYR A 180 11.08 5.44 -7.99
C TYR A 180 9.92 4.44 -7.87
N THR A 181 9.15 4.50 -6.79
CA THR A 181 7.90 3.72 -6.67
C THR A 181 6.92 4.08 -7.78
N ASP A 182 6.71 5.36 -8.07
CA ASP A 182 5.87 5.85 -9.19
C ASP A 182 6.34 5.29 -10.55
N TYR A 183 7.64 5.25 -10.77
CA TYR A 183 8.22 4.62 -11.95
C TYR A 183 7.86 3.13 -12.04
N VAL A 184 8.09 2.37 -10.96
CA VAL A 184 7.80 0.92 -10.94
C VAL A 184 6.31 0.65 -11.19
N LEU A 185 5.42 1.41 -10.56
CA LEU A 185 3.98 1.30 -10.80
C LEU A 185 3.61 1.60 -12.25
N GLY A 186 4.22 2.64 -12.82
CA GLY A 186 4.03 2.98 -14.21
C GLY A 186 4.48 1.89 -15.18
N GLU A 187 5.64 1.24 -14.93
CA GLU A 187 6.11 0.11 -15.73
C GLU A 187 5.14 -1.09 -15.67
N ILE A 188 4.56 -1.36 -14.49
CA ILE A 188 3.55 -2.42 -14.34
C ILE A 188 2.31 -2.09 -15.20
N VAL A 189 1.82 -0.86 -15.14
CA VAL A 189 0.66 -0.42 -15.93
C VAL A 189 0.96 -0.52 -17.43
N ASP A 190 2.13 -0.07 -17.88
CA ASP A 190 2.52 -0.14 -19.28
C ASP A 190 2.63 -1.60 -19.78
N MET A 191 3.14 -2.50 -18.93
CA MET A 191 3.19 -3.93 -19.22
C MET A 191 1.79 -4.51 -19.38
N LEU A 192 0.84 -4.18 -18.50
CA LEU A 192 -0.55 -4.65 -18.59
C LEU A 192 -1.28 -4.06 -19.81
N LYS A 193 -1.05 -2.77 -20.12
CA LYS A 193 -1.60 -2.13 -21.33
C LYS A 193 -1.09 -2.80 -22.61
N LYS A 194 0.23 -3.09 -22.67
CA LYS A 194 0.83 -3.77 -23.82
C LYS A 194 0.25 -5.16 -24.08
N LYS A 195 -0.24 -5.81 -23.02
CA LYS A 195 -0.87 -7.13 -23.12
C LYS A 195 -2.35 -7.09 -23.50
N GLU A 196 -2.95 -5.90 -23.52
CA GLU A 196 -4.37 -5.70 -23.87
C GLU A 196 -5.29 -6.61 -23.04
N VAL A 197 -5.09 -6.64 -21.71
CA VAL A 197 -5.85 -7.51 -20.80
C VAL A 197 -6.84 -6.71 -19.95
N CYS A 198 -7.95 -7.35 -19.62
CA CYS A 198 -8.90 -6.84 -18.64
C CYS A 198 -8.26 -6.89 -17.24
N ALA A 199 -7.65 -5.79 -16.80
CA ALA A 199 -6.84 -5.75 -15.59
C ALA A 199 -7.17 -4.58 -14.67
N SER A 200 -6.85 -4.76 -13.39
CA SER A 200 -6.83 -3.69 -12.39
C SER A 200 -5.55 -3.84 -11.54
N MET A 201 -4.98 -2.70 -11.13
CA MET A 201 -3.86 -2.64 -10.20
C MET A 201 -4.28 -1.81 -8.98
N LEU A 202 -4.20 -2.40 -7.79
CA LEU A 202 -4.39 -1.70 -6.52
C LEU A 202 -3.04 -1.52 -5.84
N TYR A 203 -2.73 -0.29 -5.45
CA TYR A 203 -1.54 0.02 -4.67
C TYR A 203 -1.91 0.83 -3.43
N LEU A 204 -1.26 0.49 -2.34
CA LEU A 204 -1.27 1.27 -1.11
C LEU A 204 0.06 1.10 -0.37
N SER A 205 0.37 2.04 0.53
CA SER A 205 1.38 1.81 1.57
C SER A 205 0.73 1.12 2.76
N ASP A 206 1.45 0.23 3.41
CA ASP A 206 0.99 -0.45 4.63
C ASP A 206 0.94 0.51 5.83
N HIS A 207 1.83 1.49 5.89
CA HIS A 207 1.86 2.61 6.83
C HIS A 207 2.66 3.78 6.27
N GLY A 208 2.61 4.91 6.96
CA GLY A 208 3.45 6.07 6.66
C GLY A 208 4.70 6.13 7.54
N GLU A 209 5.47 7.22 7.42
CA GLU A 209 6.75 7.46 8.08
C GLU A 209 6.80 8.86 8.69
N ASP A 210 7.42 9.01 9.86
CA ASP A 210 7.90 10.28 10.36
C ASP A 210 9.30 10.57 9.82
N ILE A 211 9.53 11.79 9.34
CA ILE A 211 10.85 12.25 8.84
C ILE A 211 11.16 13.63 9.44
N PHE A 212 11.17 13.70 10.77
CA PHE A 212 11.35 14.97 11.49
C PHE A 212 10.33 16.05 11.05
N ASP A 213 9.08 15.67 10.79
CA ASP A 213 8.09 16.53 10.14
C ASP A 213 7.70 17.74 10.99
N ASP A 214 7.63 17.60 12.29
CA ASP A 214 7.24 18.66 13.23
C ASP A 214 8.20 18.78 14.43
N ALA A 215 7.82 19.63 15.39
CA ALA A 215 8.64 19.92 16.58
C ALA A 215 8.88 18.72 17.49
N ARG A 216 8.16 17.61 17.33
CA ARG A 216 8.40 16.36 18.06
C ARG A 216 9.67 15.66 17.59
N ALA A 217 10.20 16.02 16.44
CA ALA A 217 11.40 15.47 15.83
C ALA A 217 11.41 13.93 15.79
N ARG A 218 10.26 13.31 15.48
CA ARG A 218 10.14 11.86 15.33
C ARG A 218 10.71 11.39 13.99
N TYR A 219 11.09 10.12 13.99
CA TYR A 219 11.66 9.47 12.82
C TYR A 219 11.20 8.01 12.75
N LEU A 220 10.98 7.48 11.51
CA LEU A 220 10.46 6.14 11.25
C LEU A 220 8.99 5.93 11.67
N HIS A 221 8.63 4.68 11.86
CA HIS A 221 7.30 4.18 12.18
C HIS A 221 7.30 3.29 13.43
N ALA A 222 6.23 2.51 13.63
CA ALA A 222 6.05 1.59 14.75
C ALA A 222 6.15 2.27 16.14
N SER A 223 5.83 3.56 16.23
CA SER A 223 5.69 4.25 17.50
C SER A 223 4.46 3.74 18.26
N PRO A 224 4.52 3.50 19.58
CA PRO A 224 3.35 3.10 20.38
C PRO A 224 2.15 4.06 20.24
N ILE A 225 2.44 5.34 20.14
CA ILE A 225 1.48 6.38 19.79
C ILE A 225 1.86 6.88 18.40
N PRO A 226 1.07 6.56 17.36
CA PRO A 226 1.38 7.00 16.01
C PRO A 226 1.23 8.52 15.86
N THR A 227 1.72 9.04 14.75
CA THR A 227 1.46 10.41 14.29
C THR A 227 0.57 10.39 13.08
N TYR A 228 0.01 11.56 12.69
CA TYR A 228 -0.63 11.72 11.39
C TYR A 228 0.24 11.16 10.25
N TYR A 229 1.56 11.40 10.29
CA TYR A 229 2.49 11.02 9.23
C TYR A 229 2.67 9.50 9.08
N GLN A 230 2.41 8.75 10.14
CA GLN A 230 2.41 7.28 10.11
C GLN A 230 1.05 6.69 9.72
N LEU A 231 -0.05 7.43 9.90
CA LEU A 231 -1.41 6.96 9.70
C LEU A 231 -1.95 7.20 8.30
N HIS A 232 -1.73 8.40 7.74
CA HIS A 232 -2.26 8.77 6.42
C HIS A 232 -1.39 8.20 5.31
N ILE A 233 -1.99 7.37 4.45
CA ILE A 233 -1.30 6.60 3.41
C ILE A 233 -1.92 6.83 2.03
N PRO A 234 -1.13 6.69 0.93
CA PRO A 234 -1.67 6.63 -0.42
C PRO A 234 -2.44 5.33 -0.64
N TYR A 235 -3.54 5.43 -1.38
CA TYR A 235 -4.34 4.31 -1.84
C TYR A 235 -4.90 4.65 -3.21
N ILE A 236 -4.50 3.87 -4.22
CA ILE A 236 -4.91 4.07 -5.61
C ILE A 236 -5.39 2.76 -6.22
N ILE A 237 -6.31 2.84 -7.18
CA ILE A 237 -6.74 1.73 -8.03
C ILE A 237 -6.69 2.21 -9.47
N TRP A 238 -5.94 1.50 -10.31
CA TRP A 238 -5.99 1.68 -11.75
C TRP A 238 -6.82 0.58 -12.41
N PHE A 239 -7.60 0.96 -13.41
CA PHE A 239 -8.43 0.07 -14.20
C PHE A 239 -8.07 0.22 -15.68
N SER A 240 -7.80 -0.90 -16.38
CA SER A 240 -7.54 -0.91 -17.80
C SER A 240 -8.78 -0.46 -18.60
N ASP A 241 -8.59 -0.10 -19.85
CA ASP A 241 -9.69 0.29 -20.77
C ASP A 241 -10.70 -0.85 -20.90
N ASP A 242 -10.19 -2.09 -21.08
CA ASP A 242 -11.03 -3.28 -21.16
C ASP A 242 -11.83 -3.52 -19.87
N TYR A 243 -11.19 -3.34 -18.70
CA TYR A 243 -11.90 -3.45 -17.43
C TYR A 243 -13.03 -2.42 -17.33
N ARG A 244 -12.77 -1.17 -17.69
CA ARG A 244 -13.77 -0.09 -17.64
C ARG A 244 -14.90 -0.30 -18.64
N ALA A 245 -14.60 -0.93 -19.78
CA ALA A 245 -15.62 -1.29 -20.77
C ALA A 245 -16.52 -2.43 -20.28
N VAL A 246 -15.95 -3.45 -19.63
CA VAL A 246 -16.69 -4.62 -19.14
C VAL A 246 -17.42 -4.35 -17.84
N PHE A 247 -16.77 -3.62 -16.91
CA PHE A 247 -17.28 -3.35 -15.57
C PHE A 247 -17.38 -1.83 -15.25
N PRO A 248 -18.09 -1.04 -16.07
CA PRO A 248 -18.12 0.42 -15.94
C PRO A 248 -18.68 0.88 -14.59
N GLU A 249 -19.61 0.12 -13.98
CA GLU A 249 -20.20 0.47 -12.68
C GLU A 249 -19.19 0.40 -11.54
N LYS A 250 -18.31 -0.60 -11.54
CA LYS A 250 -17.26 -0.73 -10.50
C LYS A 250 -16.30 0.45 -10.53
N TYR A 251 -15.88 0.86 -11.74
CA TYR A 251 -15.03 2.03 -11.93
C TYR A 251 -15.73 3.32 -11.48
N ARG A 252 -16.98 3.57 -11.91
CA ARG A 252 -17.76 4.74 -11.50
C ARG A 252 -17.98 4.80 -9.99
N THR A 253 -18.28 3.64 -9.38
CA THR A 253 -18.47 3.53 -7.93
C THR A 253 -17.17 3.86 -7.20
N ALA A 254 -16.03 3.30 -7.61
CA ALA A 254 -14.74 3.63 -7.02
C ALA A 254 -14.42 5.13 -7.10
N MET A 255 -14.68 5.76 -8.27
CA MET A 255 -14.51 7.22 -8.43
C MET A 255 -15.39 8.01 -7.46
N SER A 256 -16.66 7.60 -7.29
CA SER A 256 -17.60 8.30 -6.38
C SER A 256 -17.19 8.19 -4.91
N HIS A 257 -16.42 7.16 -4.55
CA HIS A 257 -15.92 6.93 -3.19
C HIS A 257 -14.54 7.56 -2.92
N GLY A 258 -13.91 8.21 -3.90
CA GLY A 258 -12.54 8.75 -3.81
C GLY A 258 -12.27 9.68 -2.62
N ALA A 259 -13.30 10.38 -2.11
CA ALA A 259 -13.20 11.26 -0.94
C ALA A 259 -13.80 10.67 0.34
N TYR A 260 -14.23 9.41 0.33
CA TYR A 260 -14.80 8.79 1.52
C TYR A 260 -13.72 8.41 2.54
N PRO A 261 -14.05 8.45 3.84
CA PRO A 261 -13.17 7.93 4.89
C PRO A 261 -12.97 6.43 4.74
N VAL A 262 -11.73 6.01 4.54
CA VAL A 262 -11.34 4.63 4.25
C VAL A 262 -10.31 4.13 5.26
N SER A 263 -10.31 2.85 5.53
CA SER A 263 -9.32 2.16 6.34
C SER A 263 -8.78 0.91 5.61
N THR A 264 -7.57 0.46 5.95
CA THR A 264 -6.86 -0.60 5.21
C THR A 264 -7.55 -1.96 5.21
N ASN A 265 -8.45 -2.25 6.15
CA ASN A 265 -9.28 -3.46 6.12
C ASN A 265 -10.26 -3.50 4.92
N SER A 266 -10.47 -2.38 4.21
CA SER A 266 -11.25 -2.36 2.97
C SER A 266 -10.57 -3.09 1.81
N VAL A 267 -9.24 -3.26 1.85
CA VAL A 267 -8.44 -3.78 0.73
C VAL A 267 -8.86 -5.19 0.34
N PHE A 268 -8.90 -6.11 1.30
CA PHE A 268 -9.32 -7.49 1.07
C PHE A 268 -10.67 -7.56 0.33
N HIS A 269 -11.66 -6.85 0.84
CA HIS A 269 -13.02 -6.83 0.29
C HIS A 269 -13.09 -6.14 -1.08
N THR A 270 -12.34 -5.06 -1.27
CA THR A 270 -12.27 -4.32 -2.53
C THR A 270 -11.64 -5.16 -3.65
N VAL A 271 -10.53 -5.86 -3.35
CA VAL A 271 -9.85 -6.71 -4.34
C VAL A 271 -10.73 -7.89 -4.75
N LEU A 272 -11.41 -8.53 -3.80
CA LEU A 272 -12.39 -9.59 -4.11
C LEU A 272 -13.54 -9.06 -4.98
N ASP A 273 -14.09 -7.88 -4.64
CA ASP A 273 -15.18 -7.28 -5.41
C ASP A 273 -14.73 -6.89 -6.82
N ILE A 274 -13.51 -6.33 -7.01
CA ILE A 274 -12.94 -6.04 -8.34
C ILE A 274 -12.99 -7.28 -9.23
N ALA A 275 -12.56 -8.42 -8.73
CA ALA A 275 -12.51 -9.66 -9.50
C ALA A 275 -13.85 -10.44 -9.52
N GLY A 276 -14.87 -10.00 -8.80
CA GLY A 276 -16.14 -10.73 -8.67
C GLY A 276 -16.04 -12.02 -7.84
N VAL A 277 -14.97 -12.19 -7.08
CA VAL A 277 -14.76 -13.34 -6.18
C VAL A 277 -15.59 -13.15 -4.91
N ARG A 278 -16.27 -14.21 -4.49
CA ARG A 278 -17.10 -14.22 -3.27
C ARG A 278 -16.64 -15.31 -2.33
N THR A 279 -16.55 -14.98 -1.06
CA THR A 279 -16.23 -15.91 0.03
C THR A 279 -17.24 -15.75 1.15
N SER A 280 -17.26 -16.68 2.10
CA SER A 280 -18.10 -16.58 3.31
C SER A 280 -17.77 -15.37 4.19
N VAL A 281 -16.57 -14.82 4.08
CA VAL A 281 -16.07 -13.69 4.87
C VAL A 281 -16.01 -12.38 4.07
N SER A 282 -16.40 -12.37 2.78
CA SER A 282 -16.44 -11.13 2.00
C SER A 282 -17.60 -10.23 2.45
N ASP A 283 -17.32 -8.93 2.63
CA ASP A 283 -18.29 -7.91 3.03
C ASP A 283 -18.35 -6.79 1.98
N SER A 284 -19.44 -6.73 1.23
CA SER A 284 -19.64 -5.71 0.19
C SER A 284 -19.70 -4.28 0.74
N THR A 285 -20.04 -4.13 2.03
CA THR A 285 -20.08 -2.81 2.70
C THR A 285 -18.70 -2.28 3.06
N LEU A 286 -17.64 -3.05 2.84
CA LEU A 286 -16.23 -2.64 2.96
C LEU A 286 -15.53 -2.51 1.59
N ALA A 287 -16.19 -2.89 0.50
CA ALA A 287 -15.60 -2.88 -0.84
C ALA A 287 -15.81 -1.51 -1.54
N LEU A 288 -14.73 -0.84 -1.87
CA LEU A 288 -14.75 0.51 -2.49
C LEU A 288 -15.32 0.55 -3.91
N THR A 289 -15.38 -0.58 -4.58
CA THR A 289 -15.97 -0.76 -5.91
C THR A 289 -17.44 -1.16 -5.86
N ASN A 290 -18.01 -1.34 -4.67
CA ASN A 290 -19.39 -1.77 -4.46
C ASN A 290 -20.27 -0.61 -4.00
N PRO A 291 -21.46 -0.39 -4.58
CA PRO A 291 -22.38 0.67 -4.16
C PRO A 291 -22.91 0.50 -2.73
N ALA A 292 -22.81 -0.70 -2.14
CA ALA A 292 -23.16 -0.94 -0.75
C ALA A 292 -22.10 -0.46 0.24
N PHE A 293 -20.95 0.08 -0.21
CA PHE A 293 -19.90 0.58 0.66
C PHE A 293 -20.47 1.55 1.71
N ALA A 294 -20.13 1.32 2.97
CA ALA A 294 -20.60 2.12 4.10
C ALA A 294 -19.43 2.67 4.91
N VAL A 295 -19.40 3.98 5.09
CA VAL A 295 -18.41 4.62 5.97
C VAL A 295 -18.61 4.14 7.41
N ARG A 296 -17.51 3.72 8.04
CA ARG A 296 -17.49 3.24 9.43
C ARG A 296 -16.46 4.02 10.25
N ASP A 297 -16.53 3.89 11.57
CA ASP A 297 -15.46 4.37 12.44
C ASP A 297 -14.15 3.64 12.11
N ARG A 298 -13.09 4.40 11.97
CA ARG A 298 -11.77 3.85 11.60
C ARG A 298 -11.00 3.52 12.85
N MET A 299 -10.71 2.24 13.01
CA MET A 299 -9.99 1.72 14.16
C MET A 299 -8.51 1.58 13.85
N PHE A 300 -7.69 1.69 14.86
CA PHE A 300 -6.25 1.44 14.83
C PHE A 300 -5.94 0.31 15.82
N LEU A 301 -5.09 -0.61 15.42
CA LEU A 301 -4.63 -1.72 16.24
C LEU A 301 -3.47 -1.24 17.12
N GLY A 302 -3.73 -1.12 18.40
CA GLY A 302 -2.73 -0.72 19.39
C GLY A 302 -1.62 -1.75 19.61
N ASP A 303 -0.69 -1.44 20.51
CA ASP A 303 0.48 -2.30 20.75
C ASP A 303 0.11 -3.68 21.34
N HIS A 304 -0.94 -3.73 22.14
CA HIS A 304 -1.45 -4.95 22.77
C HIS A 304 -2.61 -5.59 22.01
N ASP A 305 -2.72 -5.32 20.70
CA ASP A 305 -3.77 -5.80 19.81
C ASP A 305 -5.18 -5.34 20.21
N GLU A 306 -5.29 -4.20 20.89
CA GLU A 306 -6.54 -3.56 21.22
C GLU A 306 -7.02 -2.64 20.10
N PRO A 307 -8.30 -2.68 19.70
CA PRO A 307 -8.88 -1.75 18.76
C PRO A 307 -9.15 -0.39 19.41
N VAL A 308 -8.60 0.67 18.85
CA VAL A 308 -8.80 2.04 19.33
C VAL A 308 -9.23 2.93 18.15
N PRO A 309 -10.25 3.79 18.27
CA PRO A 309 -10.53 4.78 17.24
C PRO A 309 -9.27 5.60 16.93
N PHE A 310 -8.87 5.70 15.64
CA PHE A 310 -7.57 6.26 15.29
C PHE A 310 -7.34 7.69 15.84
N TRP A 311 -8.41 8.46 16.02
CA TRP A 311 -8.32 9.81 16.60
C TRP A 311 -8.16 9.82 18.14
N LYS A 312 -8.29 8.65 18.79
CA LYS A 312 -8.10 8.46 20.24
C LYS A 312 -6.81 7.72 20.62
N VAL A 313 -5.95 7.39 19.65
CA VAL A 313 -4.67 6.69 19.90
C VAL A 313 -3.60 7.57 20.58
N GLY A 314 -3.95 8.75 21.05
CA GLY A 314 -3.03 9.68 21.69
C GLY A 314 -2.43 10.73 20.75
N LEU A 315 -3.08 10.98 19.61
CA LEU A 315 -2.70 12.05 18.67
C LEU A 315 -2.57 13.39 19.40
N LYS A 316 -1.65 14.23 18.93
CA LYS A 316 -1.37 15.54 19.47
C LYS A 316 -1.98 16.63 18.60
N LYS A 317 -2.06 17.88 19.10
CA LYS A 317 -2.59 19.03 18.37
C LYS A 317 -2.03 19.16 16.95
N ALA A 318 -0.72 18.89 16.77
CA ALA A 318 -0.09 18.94 15.46
C ALA A 318 -0.69 17.92 14.45
N ASP A 319 -1.08 16.73 14.92
CA ASP A 319 -1.71 15.71 14.10
C ASP A 319 -3.11 16.15 13.64
N PHE A 320 -3.91 16.72 14.55
CA PHE A 320 -5.23 17.25 14.21
C PHE A 320 -5.17 18.42 13.22
N VAL A 321 -4.15 19.29 13.32
CA VAL A 321 -3.90 20.33 12.31
C VAL A 321 -3.66 19.71 10.93
N MET A 322 -2.95 18.61 10.86
CA MET A 322 -2.72 17.90 9.60
C MET A 322 -3.98 17.19 9.09
N LEU A 323 -4.74 16.54 9.97
CA LEU A 323 -6.03 15.94 9.61
C LEU A 323 -6.99 16.98 9.02
N ASP A 324 -7.12 18.16 9.67
CA ASP A 324 -7.94 19.27 9.18
C ASP A 324 -7.42 19.83 7.82
N LYS A 325 -6.09 19.98 7.67
CA LYS A 325 -5.45 20.43 6.41
C LYS A 325 -5.83 19.53 5.24
N TRP A 326 -5.83 18.21 5.45
CA TRP A 326 -6.15 17.20 4.44
C TRP A 326 -7.64 16.87 4.40
N LYS A 327 -8.47 17.56 5.17
CA LYS A 327 -9.94 17.37 5.27
C LYS A 327 -10.32 15.92 5.60
N MET A 328 -9.49 15.24 6.38
CA MET A 328 -9.75 13.88 6.83
C MET A 328 -10.85 13.87 7.89
N ALA A 329 -11.77 12.93 7.77
CA ALA A 329 -12.88 12.78 8.71
C ALA A 329 -12.42 12.17 10.03
N TYR A 330 -12.82 12.74 11.16
CA TYR A 330 -12.68 12.18 12.49
C TYR A 330 -13.75 12.77 13.41
N LYS A 331 -14.10 12.09 14.52
CA LYS A 331 -15.05 12.66 15.49
C LYS A 331 -14.33 13.70 16.33
N LYS A 332 -14.88 14.92 16.36
CA LYS A 332 -14.47 15.98 17.29
C LYS A 332 -15.25 15.73 18.58
N ASP A 333 -14.54 15.58 19.71
CA ASP A 333 -15.16 15.50 21.04
C ASP A 333 -15.80 16.83 21.43
#